data_690650ac690b732aae8d6d203cc96c79
#
_entry.id   690650ac690b732aae8d6d203cc96c79
#
_cell.length_a   1.000
_cell.length_b   1.000
_cell.length_c   1.000
_cell.angle_alpha   90.00
_cell.angle_beta   90.00
_cell.angle_gamma   90.00
#
_symmetry.space_group_name_H-M   'P 1'
#
loop_
_entity.id
_entity.type
_entity.pdbx_description
1 polymer ?
#
loop_
_entity_poly.entity_id
_entity_poly.type
_entity_poly.pdbx_seq_one_letter_code
_entity_poly.pdbx_strand_id
1 'polypeptide(L)'
;SSRRRHTRCSRWSRGLGDVYKRQEFLSLRMSVKTVTGLDEALEHIHRYSSKHSEAVMAENPRVIERFLNEVDAAAVYANTSTAFTDGGQFGMGAEIGISTQKLHARGPMALPELTSYKWVVRGDGQIRSSS
;
A
#
# COMPACT_ATOMS: atom_id res chain seq x y z
N SER A 1 15.54 -26.34 26.87
CA SER A 1 14.91 -25.29 27.68
C SER A 1 15.24 -23.92 27.05
N SER A 2 14.36 -23.45 26.14
CA SER A 2 14.52 -22.16 25.49
C SER A 2 13.80 -21.09 26.30
N ARG A 3 14.56 -20.25 26.99
CA ARG A 3 14.02 -19.09 27.71
C ARG A 3 13.62 -18.01 26.68
N ARG A 4 12.33 -17.78 26.56
CA ARG A 4 11.79 -16.61 25.85
C ARG A 4 12.22 -15.34 26.61
N ARG A 5 13.12 -14.57 26.04
CA ARG A 5 13.40 -13.22 26.52
C ARG A 5 12.28 -12.31 26.06
N HIS A 6 11.38 -11.96 26.97
CA HIS A 6 10.50 -10.80 26.78
C HIS A 6 11.37 -9.55 26.76
N THR A 7 11.56 -8.97 25.59
CA THR A 7 12.19 -7.66 25.49
C THR A 7 11.18 -6.63 26.03
N ARG A 8 11.34 -6.27 27.31
CA ARG A 8 10.67 -5.08 27.86
C ARG A 8 11.18 -3.89 27.07
N CYS A 9 10.32 -3.26 26.29
CA CYS A 9 10.58 -1.97 25.71
C CYS A 9 10.69 -0.97 26.86
N SER A 10 11.92 -0.66 27.25
CA SER A 10 12.18 0.32 28.29
C SER A 10 11.83 1.72 27.75
N ARG A 11 11.34 2.55 28.61
CA ARG A 11 10.75 3.89 28.49
C ARG A 11 11.67 4.97 27.88
N TRP A 12 12.68 4.59 27.11
CA TRP A 12 13.65 5.51 26.50
C TRP A 12 13.39 5.62 25.00
N SER A 13 12.94 6.79 24.62
CA SER A 13 12.69 7.29 23.28
C SER A 13 11.31 7.01 22.70
N ARG A 14 10.41 7.97 22.83
CA ARG A 14 9.15 8.01 22.05
C ARG A 14 9.41 7.98 20.52
N GLY A 15 10.59 8.44 20.06
CA GLY A 15 10.97 8.42 18.67
C GLY A 15 11.44 7.06 18.15
N LEU A 16 12.19 6.28 18.93
CA LEU A 16 12.64 4.94 18.50
C LEU A 16 11.51 3.92 18.47
N GLY A 17 10.52 4.01 19.37
CA GLY A 17 9.35 3.13 19.33
C GLY A 17 8.56 3.21 18.03
N ASP A 18 8.47 4.38 17.43
CA ASP A 18 7.77 4.57 16.15
C ASP A 18 8.59 4.06 14.95
N VAL A 19 9.91 4.10 15.02
CA VAL A 19 10.81 3.50 14.02
C VAL A 19 10.66 1.98 14.01
N TYR A 20 10.64 1.32 15.17
CA TYR A 20 10.45 -0.14 15.25
C TYR A 20 9.11 -0.61 14.71
N LYS A 21 8.07 0.19 14.80
CA LYS A 21 6.73 -0.15 14.28
C LYS A 21 6.62 -0.10 12.76
N ARG A 22 7.56 0.59 12.11
CA ARG A 22 7.66 0.68 10.65
C ARG A 22 8.74 -0.22 10.06
N GLN A 23 9.47 -0.96 10.91
CA GLN A 23 10.62 -1.73 10.48
C GLN A 23 10.20 -3.02 9.77
N GLU A 24 10.73 -3.24 8.60
CA GLU A 24 10.80 -4.54 7.96
C GLU A 24 11.97 -5.33 8.55
N PHE A 25 11.68 -6.49 9.13
CA PHE A 25 12.71 -7.25 9.86
C PHE A 25 13.62 -8.06 8.95
N LEU A 26 13.26 -8.28 7.67
CA LEU A 26 13.98 -9.09 6.70
C LEU A 26 14.39 -10.47 7.26
N SER A 27 13.52 -11.05 8.08
CA SER A 27 13.73 -12.32 8.79
C SER A 27 12.37 -12.91 9.19
N LEU A 28 12.35 -14.13 9.71
CA LEU A 28 11.14 -14.78 10.22
C LEU A 28 10.63 -14.14 11.53
N ARG A 29 10.44 -12.83 11.50
CA ARG A 29 9.92 -12.00 12.60
C ARG A 29 8.83 -11.10 12.06
N MET A 30 7.81 -10.86 12.87
CA MET A 30 6.77 -9.88 12.57
C MET A 30 6.36 -9.13 13.83
N SER A 31 5.90 -7.91 13.68
CA SER A 31 5.23 -7.17 14.75
C SER A 31 3.76 -7.55 14.77
N VAL A 32 3.21 -7.72 15.96
CA VAL A 32 1.77 -7.99 16.16
C VAL A 32 1.23 -7.00 17.17
N LYS A 33 0.10 -6.39 16.84
CA LYS A 33 -0.66 -5.53 17.75
C LYS A 33 -2.12 -6.00 17.79
N THR A 34 -2.66 -6.16 18.99
CA THR A 34 -4.10 -6.33 19.19
C THR A 34 -4.77 -4.97 19.20
N VAL A 35 -5.90 -4.86 18.53
CA VAL A 35 -6.73 -3.64 18.45
C VAL A 35 -8.14 -3.93 18.91
N THR A 36 -8.86 -2.90 19.36
CA THR A 36 -10.23 -3.03 19.86
C THR A 36 -11.28 -3.05 18.76
N GLY A 37 -10.91 -2.63 17.55
CA GLY A 37 -11.81 -2.58 16.41
C GLY A 37 -11.17 -1.97 15.17
N LEU A 38 -11.99 -1.80 14.13
CA LEU A 38 -11.54 -1.30 12.84
C LEU A 38 -10.96 0.12 12.91
N ASP A 39 -11.54 1.00 13.71
CA ASP A 39 -11.08 2.39 13.84
C ASP A 39 -9.63 2.45 14.33
N GLU A 40 -9.31 1.71 15.38
CA GLU A 40 -7.94 1.64 15.90
C GLU A 40 -6.98 0.97 14.90
N ALA A 41 -7.45 -0.02 14.13
CA ALA A 41 -6.67 -0.63 13.07
C ALA A 41 -6.33 0.37 11.96
N LEU A 42 -7.32 1.12 11.48
CA LEU A 42 -7.16 2.13 10.44
C LEU A 42 -6.22 3.26 10.89
N GLU A 43 -6.36 3.75 12.13
CA GLU A 43 -5.45 4.74 12.69
C GLU A 43 -4.01 4.21 12.78
N HIS A 44 -3.84 2.95 13.20
CA HIS A 44 -2.55 2.30 13.27
C HIS A 44 -1.89 2.19 11.88
N ILE A 45 -2.64 1.74 10.88
CA ILE A 45 -2.19 1.66 9.48
C ILE A 45 -1.83 3.06 8.97
N HIS A 46 -2.70 4.05 9.15
CA HIS A 46 -2.45 5.42 8.73
C HIS A 46 -1.12 5.96 9.27
N ARG A 47 -0.81 5.64 10.52
CA ARG A 47 0.38 6.14 11.21
C ARG A 47 1.66 5.39 10.86
N TYR A 48 1.58 4.06 10.65
CA TYR A 48 2.77 3.20 10.59
C TYR A 48 2.98 2.48 9.26
N SER A 49 2.01 2.47 8.36
CA SER A 49 2.12 1.85 7.05
C SER A 49 3.25 2.46 6.20
N SER A 50 3.89 1.62 5.41
CA SER A 50 4.77 2.05 4.31
C SER A 50 3.99 2.62 3.13
N LYS A 51 2.67 2.46 3.11
CA LYS A 51 1.74 2.77 2.00
C LYS A 51 1.97 1.93 0.75
N HIS A 52 2.63 0.81 0.90
CA HIS A 52 2.87 -0.13 -0.20
C HIS A 52 1.66 -1.03 -0.40
N SER A 53 1.40 -1.94 0.51
CA SER A 53 0.32 -2.93 0.39
C SER A 53 -0.28 -3.22 1.75
N GLU A 54 -1.61 -3.17 1.83
CA GLU A 54 -2.36 -3.45 3.05
C GLU A 54 -3.48 -4.44 2.75
N ALA A 55 -3.79 -5.32 3.70
CA ALA A 55 -4.84 -6.31 3.54
C ALA A 55 -5.72 -6.44 4.78
N VAL A 56 -7.00 -6.72 4.56
CA VAL A 56 -7.95 -7.11 5.61
C VAL A 56 -8.48 -8.52 5.35
N MET A 57 -8.59 -9.29 6.43
CA MET A 57 -9.28 -10.58 6.43
C MET A 57 -10.55 -10.43 7.27
N ALA A 58 -11.71 -10.43 6.63
CA ALA A 58 -12.99 -10.23 7.30
C ALA A 58 -14.13 -10.89 6.52
N GLU A 59 -15.19 -11.27 7.24
CA GLU A 59 -16.44 -11.77 6.64
C GLU A 59 -17.48 -10.65 6.51
N ASN A 60 -17.39 -9.61 7.34
CA ASN A 60 -18.36 -8.53 7.33
C ASN A 60 -18.12 -7.58 6.15
N PRO A 61 -19.05 -7.47 5.18
CA PRO A 61 -18.89 -6.64 4.01
C PRO A 61 -18.66 -5.15 4.34
N ARG A 62 -19.30 -4.63 5.41
CA ARG A 62 -19.12 -3.22 5.82
C ARG A 62 -17.70 -2.94 6.30
N VAL A 63 -17.08 -3.90 6.98
CA VAL A 63 -15.69 -3.80 7.41
C VAL A 63 -14.77 -3.80 6.19
N ILE A 64 -15.02 -4.69 5.23
CA ILE A 64 -14.26 -4.82 3.99
C ILE A 64 -14.32 -3.50 3.20
N GLU A 65 -15.54 -3.04 2.89
CA GLU A 65 -15.73 -1.81 2.11
C GLU A 65 -15.11 -0.59 2.78
N ARG A 66 -15.27 -0.48 4.08
CA ARG A 66 -14.67 0.61 4.83
C ARG A 66 -13.15 0.56 4.79
N PHE A 67 -12.55 -0.62 4.96
CA PHE A 67 -11.10 -0.81 4.88
C PHE A 67 -10.57 -0.44 3.49
N LEU A 68 -11.20 -0.95 2.42
CA LEU A 68 -10.79 -0.69 1.04
C LEU A 68 -10.86 0.81 0.68
N ASN A 69 -11.81 1.55 1.25
CA ASN A 69 -12.01 2.96 0.94
C ASN A 69 -11.14 3.90 1.80
N GLU A 70 -10.87 3.54 3.06
CA GLU A 70 -10.18 4.44 4.00
C GLU A 70 -8.67 4.23 4.06
N VAL A 71 -8.17 3.06 3.65
CA VAL A 71 -6.72 2.78 3.68
C VAL A 71 -6.01 3.44 2.52
N ASP A 72 -5.05 4.31 2.82
CA ASP A 72 -4.21 4.98 1.84
C ASP A 72 -2.92 4.18 1.58
N ALA A 73 -3.02 3.15 0.75
CA ALA A 73 -1.87 2.38 0.26
C ALA A 73 -1.90 2.25 -1.27
N ALA A 74 -0.77 1.87 -1.86
CA ALA A 74 -0.66 1.67 -3.31
C ALA A 74 -1.50 0.49 -3.79
N ALA A 75 -1.62 -0.56 -2.95
CA ALA A 75 -2.50 -1.69 -3.17
C ALA A 75 -3.23 -2.04 -1.86
N VAL A 76 -4.55 -2.20 -1.93
CA VAL A 76 -5.40 -2.56 -0.79
C VAL A 76 -6.20 -3.80 -1.12
N TYR A 77 -6.19 -4.77 -0.24
CA TYR A 77 -6.74 -6.10 -0.48
C TYR A 77 -7.78 -6.48 0.57
N ALA A 78 -8.75 -7.27 0.15
CA ALA A 78 -9.67 -7.94 1.04
C ALA A 78 -9.60 -9.46 0.81
N ASN A 79 -9.42 -10.20 1.89
CA ASN A 79 -9.44 -11.67 1.91
C ASN A 79 -8.44 -12.35 0.96
N THR A 80 -7.32 -11.68 0.69
CA THR A 80 -6.23 -12.23 -0.11
C THR A 80 -4.87 -11.69 0.36
N SER A 81 -3.80 -12.27 -0.14
CA SER A 81 -2.43 -11.93 0.25
C SER A 81 -1.94 -10.66 -0.44
N THR A 82 -1.20 -9.84 0.30
CA THR A 82 -0.43 -8.72 -0.27
C THR A 82 0.68 -9.17 -1.24
N ALA A 83 1.04 -10.45 -1.26
CA ALA A 83 1.99 -11.02 -2.21
C ALA A 83 1.53 -10.92 -3.67
N PHE A 84 0.25 -10.62 -3.91
CA PHE A 84 -0.25 -10.32 -5.25
C PHE A 84 0.14 -8.92 -5.77
N THR A 85 0.77 -8.08 -4.95
CA THR A 85 1.32 -6.80 -5.43
C THR A 85 2.56 -7.07 -6.26
N ASP A 86 2.36 -7.36 -7.52
CA ASP A 86 3.37 -7.76 -8.50
C ASP A 86 2.89 -7.40 -9.91
N GLY A 87 3.75 -6.81 -10.72
CA GLY A 87 3.39 -6.38 -12.08
C GLY A 87 2.96 -7.55 -12.99
N GLY A 88 3.54 -8.74 -12.80
CA GLY A 88 3.11 -9.94 -13.51
C GLY A 88 1.70 -10.38 -13.10
N GLN A 89 1.39 -10.35 -11.80
CA GLN A 89 0.06 -10.69 -11.28
C GLN A 89 -1.01 -9.68 -11.71
N PHE A 90 -0.64 -8.42 -11.88
CA PHE A 90 -1.53 -7.36 -12.37
C PHE A 90 -1.66 -7.32 -13.90
N GLY A 91 -1.06 -8.29 -14.60
CA GLY A 91 -1.15 -8.39 -16.06
C GLY A 91 -0.32 -7.36 -16.82
N MET A 92 0.65 -6.73 -16.17
CA MET A 92 1.52 -5.71 -16.77
C MET A 92 2.72 -6.32 -17.55
N GLY A 93 2.88 -7.64 -17.49
CA GLY A 93 3.92 -8.39 -18.18
C GLY A 93 5.32 -8.31 -17.56
N ALA A 94 5.58 -7.29 -16.77
CA ALA A 94 6.83 -7.05 -16.05
C ALA A 94 6.62 -6.14 -14.86
N GLU A 95 7.62 -6.02 -14.01
CA GLU A 95 7.67 -5.02 -12.94
C GLU A 95 9.05 -4.38 -12.91
N ILE A 96 9.09 -3.05 -12.92
CA ILE A 96 10.31 -2.27 -12.75
C ILE A 96 10.45 -1.84 -11.29
N GLY A 97 9.32 -1.72 -10.61
CA GLY A 97 9.22 -1.37 -9.21
C GLY A 97 7.78 -1.10 -8.80
N ILE A 98 7.57 -0.78 -7.54
CA ILE A 98 6.27 -0.44 -6.97
C ILE A 98 6.35 0.95 -6.37
N SER A 99 5.52 1.87 -6.86
CA SER A 99 5.48 3.25 -6.40
C SER A 99 4.38 3.46 -5.36
N THR A 100 4.69 4.16 -4.28
CA THR A 100 3.71 4.65 -3.30
C THR A 100 3.31 6.11 -3.55
N GLN A 101 3.88 6.75 -4.57
CA GLN A 101 3.65 8.15 -4.90
C GLN A 101 2.23 8.40 -5.41
N LYS A 102 1.77 9.65 -5.32
CA LYS A 102 0.45 10.10 -5.82
C LYS A 102 0.52 11.07 -6.99
N LEU A 103 1.71 11.57 -7.29
CA LEU A 103 1.94 12.54 -8.38
C LEU A 103 2.30 11.90 -9.72
N HIS A 104 2.46 10.58 -9.75
CA HIS A 104 2.74 9.78 -10.91
C HIS A 104 2.03 8.43 -10.76
N ALA A 105 2.42 7.42 -11.54
CA ALA A 105 1.92 6.07 -11.41
C ALA A 105 2.07 5.57 -9.95
N ARG A 106 1.08 4.85 -9.46
CA ARG A 106 1.05 4.30 -8.11
C ARG A 106 0.76 2.81 -8.18
N GLY A 107 1.42 2.04 -7.34
CA GLY A 107 1.39 0.58 -7.37
C GLY A 107 2.48 0.01 -8.27
N PRO A 108 2.33 -1.23 -8.76
CA PRO A 108 3.27 -1.82 -9.70
C PRO A 108 3.46 -0.96 -10.95
N MET A 109 4.69 -0.84 -11.40
CA MET A 109 5.09 -0.04 -12.56
C MET A 109 5.79 -0.93 -13.58
N ALA A 110 5.40 -0.81 -14.83
CA ALA A 110 5.98 -1.51 -15.95
C ALA A 110 6.30 -0.55 -17.10
N LEU A 111 6.34 -1.05 -18.32
CA LEU A 111 6.69 -0.24 -19.50
C LEU A 111 5.78 0.98 -19.72
N PRO A 112 4.46 0.92 -19.54
CA PRO A 112 3.59 2.08 -19.74
C PRO A 112 3.96 3.27 -18.87
N GLU A 113 4.36 3.03 -17.61
CA GLU A 113 4.70 4.08 -16.64
C GLU A 113 6.04 4.76 -16.93
N LEU A 114 6.89 4.12 -17.75
CA LEU A 114 8.17 4.67 -18.21
C LEU A 114 8.05 5.49 -19.50
N THR A 115 6.88 5.50 -20.12
CA THR A 115 6.64 6.16 -21.39
C THR A 115 5.71 7.36 -21.22
N SER A 116 5.72 8.24 -22.21
CA SER A 116 4.73 9.30 -22.35
C SER A 116 4.14 9.26 -23.76
N TYR A 117 3.05 9.95 -23.96
CA TYR A 117 2.38 10.02 -25.25
C TYR A 117 2.25 11.47 -25.71
N LYS A 118 2.03 11.63 -27.02
CA LYS A 118 1.63 12.91 -27.63
C LYS A 118 0.37 12.71 -28.46
N TRP A 119 -0.46 13.68 -28.44
CA TRP A 119 -1.60 13.73 -29.35
C TRP A 119 -1.13 14.18 -30.74
N VAL A 120 -1.50 13.43 -31.76
CA VAL A 120 -1.25 13.80 -33.15
C VAL A 120 -2.61 14.01 -33.82
N VAL A 121 -2.93 15.24 -34.13
CA VAL A 121 -4.18 15.62 -34.77
C VAL A 121 -3.89 16.03 -36.21
N ARG A 122 -4.58 15.40 -37.14
CA ARG A 122 -4.53 15.79 -38.56
C ARG A 122 -5.90 16.29 -38.94
N GLY A 123 -5.95 17.49 -39.48
CA GLY A 123 -7.16 18.11 -39.96
C GLY A 123 -7.06 18.48 -41.46
N ASP A 124 -8.20 18.85 -42.05
CA ASP A 124 -8.33 19.33 -43.42
C ASP A 124 -9.04 20.70 -43.42
N GLY A 125 -8.50 21.61 -42.60
CA GLY A 125 -9.02 22.99 -42.54
C GLY A 125 -10.26 23.18 -41.66
N GLN A 126 -10.66 22.20 -40.86
CA GLN A 126 -11.80 22.35 -39.96
C GLN A 126 -11.54 23.45 -38.93
N ILE A 127 -12.54 24.31 -38.73
CA ILE A 127 -12.53 25.34 -37.69
C ILE A 127 -13.36 24.89 -36.48
N ARG A 128 -12.87 25.22 -35.29
CA ARG A 128 -13.65 25.03 -34.07
C ARG A 128 -14.80 26.04 -34.02
N SER A 129 -16.05 25.57 -34.00
CA SER A 129 -17.20 26.45 -33.77
C SER A 129 -17.11 27.05 -32.35
N SER A 130 -17.35 28.34 -32.23
CA SER A 130 -17.53 29.01 -30.94
C SER A 130 -18.86 28.56 -30.37
N SER A 131 -18.81 27.87 -29.22
CA SER A 131 -19.96 27.62 -28.37
C SER A 131 -20.23 28.79 -27.47
#